data_ba08cd32c37b8f32800623f393f58700
#
_entry.id   ba08cd32c37b8f32800623f393f58700
#
_cell.length_a   1.000
_cell.length_b   1.000
_cell.length_c   1.000
_cell.angle_alpha   90.00
_cell.angle_beta   90.00
_cell.angle_gamma   90.00
#
_symmetry.space_group_name_H-M   'P 1'
#
loop_
_entity.id
_entity.type
_entity.pdbx_description
1 polymer ?
#
loop_
_entity_poly.entity_id
_entity_poly.type
_entity_poly.pdbx_seq_one_letter_code
_entity_poly.pdbx_strand_id
1 'polypeptide(L)'
;MAALAVSPPPQQARSRATRRRLLRACVACLVERGLAGTTTSEVCRRAGVSQGALFKHYPNKDALLAAAVEDLFASLVADYRRGLASVSESEDRVRAAVRLLWQIMTRPTLQAVFELMGAGRCDPALRRALEAVQIRHRENLSAAARELFPQVPGDASEFDAMLDVVISAMQGASLGALVLSDPASDARRLEALTALARRVLGEAAKKKS
;
A
#
# COMPACT_ATOMS: atom_id res chain seq x y z
N MET A 1 -19.61 -2.10 -30.96
CA MET A 1 -19.55 -0.63 -30.98
C MET A 1 -18.53 -0.19 -29.92
N ALA A 2 -17.34 0.24 -30.35
CA ALA A 2 -16.32 0.74 -29.42
C ALA A 2 -16.72 2.15 -28.98
N ALA A 3 -16.92 2.34 -27.66
CA ALA A 3 -17.13 3.65 -27.08
C ALA A 3 -15.86 4.47 -27.29
N LEU A 4 -15.93 5.52 -28.09
CA LEU A 4 -14.87 6.51 -28.28
C LEU A 4 -14.57 7.13 -26.91
N ALA A 5 -13.39 6.83 -26.37
CA ALA A 5 -12.88 7.43 -25.15
C ALA A 5 -12.64 8.92 -25.41
N VAL A 6 -13.59 9.77 -25.00
CA VAL A 6 -13.46 11.23 -25.08
C VAL A 6 -12.29 11.66 -24.22
N SER A 7 -11.24 12.21 -24.82
CA SER A 7 -10.12 12.79 -24.09
C SER A 7 -10.63 13.90 -23.17
N PRO A 8 -10.24 13.93 -21.87
CA PRO A 8 -10.70 14.97 -20.97
C PRO A 8 -10.28 16.35 -21.47
N PRO A 9 -11.12 17.39 -21.28
CA PRO A 9 -10.79 18.73 -21.73
C PRO A 9 -9.45 19.23 -21.14
N PRO A 10 -8.72 20.12 -21.81
CA PRO A 10 -7.36 20.54 -21.42
C PRO A 10 -7.21 20.98 -19.95
N GLN A 11 -8.23 21.61 -19.38
CA GLN A 11 -8.26 22.05 -17.98
C GLN A 11 -8.31 20.87 -17.01
N GLN A 12 -9.07 19.83 -17.27
CA GLN A 12 -9.12 18.63 -16.44
C GLN A 12 -7.80 17.85 -16.50
N ALA A 13 -7.17 17.77 -17.66
CA ALA A 13 -5.87 17.13 -17.80
C ALA A 13 -4.78 17.84 -16.97
N ARG A 14 -4.75 19.18 -17.01
CA ARG A 14 -3.83 20.01 -16.19
C ARG A 14 -4.10 19.83 -14.69
N SER A 15 -5.35 19.80 -14.27
CA SER A 15 -5.74 19.58 -12.88
C SER A 15 -5.28 18.20 -12.37
N ARG A 16 -5.48 17.13 -13.15
CA ARG A 16 -5.00 15.77 -12.83
C ARG A 16 -3.47 15.71 -12.76
N ALA A 17 -2.76 16.39 -13.68
CA ALA A 17 -1.31 16.44 -13.67
C ALA A 17 -0.78 17.15 -12.42
N THR A 18 -1.38 18.27 -12.03
CA THR A 18 -1.05 19.01 -10.79
C THR A 18 -1.28 18.14 -9.56
N ARG A 19 -2.43 17.47 -9.47
CA ARG A 19 -2.74 16.56 -8.37
C ARG A 19 -1.69 15.46 -8.24
N ARG A 20 -1.31 14.79 -9.33
CA ARG A 20 -0.27 13.73 -9.32
C ARG A 20 1.09 14.27 -8.86
N ARG A 21 1.49 15.49 -9.28
CA ARG A 21 2.75 16.11 -8.82
C ARG A 21 2.74 16.36 -7.33
N LEU A 22 1.62 16.87 -6.79
CA LEU A 22 1.46 17.10 -5.36
C LEU A 22 1.54 15.82 -4.55
N LEU A 23 0.85 14.74 -4.96
CA LEU A 23 0.87 13.46 -4.26
C LEU A 23 2.28 12.84 -4.25
N ARG A 24 2.96 12.82 -5.42
CA ARG A 24 4.35 12.33 -5.50
C ARG A 24 5.32 13.15 -4.65
N ALA A 25 5.20 14.48 -4.68
CA ALA A 25 6.02 15.35 -3.86
C ALA A 25 5.77 15.14 -2.36
N CYS A 26 4.51 14.92 -1.98
CA CYS A 26 4.13 14.62 -0.59
C CYS A 26 4.77 13.31 -0.10
N VAL A 27 4.66 12.21 -0.86
CA VAL A 27 5.30 10.94 -0.54
C VAL A 27 6.82 11.09 -0.46
N ALA A 28 7.44 11.80 -1.41
CA ALA A 28 8.89 12.03 -1.39
C ALA A 28 9.33 12.84 -0.17
N CYS A 29 8.55 13.86 0.26
CA CYS A 29 8.82 14.60 1.49
C CYS A 29 8.71 13.70 2.73
N LEU A 30 7.68 12.86 2.82
CA LEU A 30 7.52 11.91 3.92
C LEU A 30 8.73 10.98 4.05
N VAL A 31 9.17 10.40 2.93
CA VAL A 31 10.32 9.48 2.92
C VAL A 31 11.62 10.15 3.34
N GLU A 32 11.88 11.38 2.85
CA GLU A 32 13.17 12.03 3.04
C GLU A 32 13.26 12.85 4.34
N ARG A 33 12.13 13.36 4.84
CA ARG A 33 12.09 14.34 5.92
C ARG A 33 11.16 13.96 7.08
N GLY A 34 10.48 12.82 6.98
CA GLY A 34 9.46 12.40 7.93
C GLY A 34 8.24 13.33 7.95
N LEU A 35 7.31 13.06 8.86
CA LEU A 35 6.07 13.84 8.99
C LEU A 35 6.32 15.30 9.39
N ALA A 36 7.27 15.55 10.30
CA ALA A 36 7.59 16.89 10.79
C ALA A 36 8.13 17.79 9.67
N GLY A 37 8.98 17.25 8.79
CA GLY A 37 9.55 17.96 7.66
C GLY A 37 8.63 18.08 6.44
N THR A 38 7.50 17.36 6.44
CA THR A 38 6.52 17.40 5.36
C THR A 38 5.54 18.56 5.58
N THR A 39 5.91 19.75 5.10
CA THR A 39 5.06 20.95 5.13
C THR A 39 4.42 21.21 3.77
N THR A 40 3.26 21.90 3.74
CA THR A 40 2.60 22.28 2.48
C THR A 40 3.51 23.13 1.59
N SER A 41 4.32 24.02 2.18
CA SER A 41 5.31 24.85 1.46
C SER A 41 6.37 23.99 0.78
N GLU A 42 6.94 23.00 1.48
CA GLU A 42 7.96 22.12 0.92
C GLU A 42 7.39 21.21 -0.17
N VAL A 43 6.17 20.69 0.03
CA VAL A 43 5.47 19.91 -1.02
C VAL A 43 5.22 20.76 -2.25
N CYS A 44 4.76 22.02 -2.10
CA CYS A 44 4.55 22.94 -3.21
C CYS A 44 5.85 23.24 -3.96
N ARG A 45 6.93 23.54 -3.24
CA ARG A 45 8.26 23.80 -3.82
C ARG A 45 8.72 22.61 -4.65
N ARG A 46 8.63 21.40 -4.13
CA ARG A 46 9.03 20.15 -4.80
C ARG A 46 8.14 19.81 -5.98
N ALA A 47 6.83 20.03 -5.86
CA ALA A 47 5.88 19.80 -6.95
C ALA A 47 5.92 20.87 -8.05
N GLY A 48 6.60 22.00 -7.84
CA GLY A 48 6.61 23.13 -8.76
C GLY A 48 5.21 23.74 -8.94
N VAL A 49 4.47 23.93 -7.84
CA VAL A 49 3.12 24.53 -7.83
C VAL A 49 2.99 25.57 -6.71
N SER A 50 2.07 26.52 -6.88
CA SER A 50 1.78 27.50 -5.82
C SER A 50 0.95 26.88 -4.68
N GLN A 51 1.02 27.47 -3.48
CA GLN A 51 0.17 27.08 -2.36
C GLN A 51 -1.33 27.23 -2.68
N GLY A 52 -1.72 28.28 -3.40
CA GLY A 52 -3.09 28.45 -3.87
C GLY A 52 -3.56 27.29 -4.75
N ALA A 53 -2.68 26.76 -5.61
CA ALA A 53 -2.98 25.57 -6.41
C ALA A 53 -3.12 24.32 -5.54
N LEU A 54 -2.31 24.16 -4.49
CA LEU A 54 -2.44 23.06 -3.53
C LEU A 54 -3.79 23.14 -2.80
N PHE A 55 -4.12 24.27 -2.20
CA PHE A 55 -5.35 24.43 -1.42
C PHE A 55 -6.64 24.36 -2.25
N LYS A 56 -6.54 24.58 -3.57
CA LYS A 56 -7.64 24.30 -4.49
C LYS A 56 -7.95 22.79 -4.59
N HIS A 57 -6.95 21.92 -4.37
CA HIS A 57 -7.11 20.46 -4.45
C HIS A 57 -7.29 19.81 -3.07
N TYR A 58 -6.64 20.34 -2.03
CA TYR A 58 -6.61 19.77 -0.69
C TYR A 58 -6.81 20.89 0.34
N PRO A 59 -7.90 20.87 1.12
CA PRO A 59 -8.25 21.99 2.02
C PRO A 59 -7.24 22.19 3.15
N ASN A 60 -6.49 21.15 3.50
CA ASN A 60 -5.47 21.19 4.56
C ASN A 60 -4.39 20.13 4.32
N LYS A 61 -3.38 20.10 5.20
CA LYS A 61 -2.26 19.13 5.15
C LYS A 61 -2.74 17.70 5.31
N ASP A 62 -3.69 17.43 6.22
CA ASP A 62 -4.15 16.08 6.51
C ASP A 62 -4.90 15.48 5.32
N ALA A 63 -5.71 16.27 4.63
CA ALA A 63 -6.36 15.85 3.39
C ALA A 63 -5.35 15.53 2.27
N LEU A 64 -4.25 16.30 2.18
CA LEU A 64 -3.16 16.00 1.25
C LEU A 64 -2.45 14.70 1.62
N LEU A 65 -2.12 14.51 2.90
CA LEU A 65 -1.47 13.30 3.42
C LEU A 65 -2.34 12.07 3.18
N ALA A 66 -3.62 12.13 3.52
CA ALA A 66 -4.57 11.03 3.29
C ALA A 66 -4.67 10.66 1.81
N ALA A 67 -4.79 11.65 0.92
CA ALA A 67 -4.83 11.40 -0.52
C ALA A 67 -3.51 10.82 -1.07
N ALA A 68 -2.36 11.23 -0.51
CA ALA A 68 -1.06 10.68 -0.90
C ALA A 68 -0.90 9.21 -0.47
N VAL A 69 -1.39 8.85 0.72
CA VAL A 69 -1.41 7.46 1.21
C VAL A 69 -2.36 6.61 0.36
N GLU A 70 -3.54 7.13 0.03
CA GLU A 70 -4.51 6.43 -0.82
C GLU A 70 -3.95 6.11 -2.21
N ASP A 71 -3.32 7.08 -2.87
CA ASP A 71 -2.68 6.90 -4.18
C ASP A 71 -1.51 5.91 -4.11
N LEU A 72 -0.71 5.98 -3.04
CA LEU A 72 0.38 5.04 -2.79
C LEU A 72 -0.16 3.61 -2.60
N PHE A 73 -1.16 3.40 -1.76
CA PHE A 73 -1.76 2.08 -1.53
C PHE A 73 -2.33 1.47 -2.81
N ALA A 74 -3.03 2.26 -3.62
CA ALA A 74 -3.53 1.81 -4.91
C ALA A 74 -2.38 1.37 -5.84
N SER A 75 -1.29 2.12 -5.86
CA SER A 75 -0.08 1.78 -6.63
C SER A 75 0.58 0.49 -6.13
N LEU A 76 0.70 0.30 -4.81
CA LEU A 76 1.32 -0.90 -4.22
C LEU A 76 0.50 -2.16 -4.50
N VAL A 77 -0.83 -2.09 -4.44
CA VAL A 77 -1.71 -3.21 -4.83
C VAL A 77 -1.55 -3.55 -6.30
N ALA A 78 -1.46 -2.53 -7.18
CA ALA A 78 -1.21 -2.74 -8.60
C ALA A 78 0.17 -3.35 -8.88
N ASP A 79 1.22 -2.90 -8.15
CA ASP A 79 2.57 -3.49 -8.22
C ASP A 79 2.56 -4.96 -7.81
N TYR A 80 1.88 -5.28 -6.72
CA TYR A 80 1.74 -6.66 -6.23
C TYR A 80 1.05 -7.57 -7.26
N ARG A 81 -0.08 -7.10 -7.83
CA ARG A 81 -0.80 -7.84 -8.88
C ARG A 81 0.10 -8.12 -10.09
N ARG A 82 0.83 -7.11 -10.56
CA ARG A 82 1.77 -7.26 -11.68
C ARG A 82 2.91 -8.22 -11.37
N GLY A 83 3.51 -8.08 -10.20
CA GLY A 83 4.57 -8.97 -9.75
C GLY A 83 4.12 -10.42 -9.66
N LEU A 84 2.94 -10.68 -9.10
CA LEU A 84 2.43 -12.03 -8.98
C LEU A 84 1.96 -12.62 -10.34
N ALA A 85 1.48 -11.79 -11.25
CA ALA A 85 1.14 -12.21 -12.62
C ALA A 85 2.37 -12.60 -13.45
N SER A 86 3.57 -12.12 -13.11
CA SER A 86 4.83 -12.48 -13.76
C SER A 86 5.48 -13.76 -13.22
N VAL A 87 4.92 -14.35 -12.14
CA VAL A 87 5.41 -15.61 -11.56
C VAL A 87 5.06 -16.76 -12.49
N SER A 88 6.04 -17.61 -12.83
CA SER A 88 5.85 -18.75 -13.70
C SER A 88 4.98 -19.83 -13.02
N GLU A 89 4.32 -20.68 -13.82
CA GLU A 89 3.50 -21.79 -13.31
C GLU A 89 4.31 -22.86 -12.56
N SER A 90 5.61 -22.97 -12.86
CA SER A 90 6.54 -23.89 -12.18
C SER A 90 7.07 -23.35 -10.85
N GLU A 91 6.87 -22.07 -10.55
CA GLU A 91 7.34 -21.44 -9.31
C GLU A 91 6.29 -21.61 -8.21
N ASP A 92 6.76 -21.78 -6.98
CA ASP A 92 5.91 -21.77 -5.79
C ASP A 92 5.22 -20.41 -5.61
N ARG A 93 3.98 -20.34 -6.09
CA ARG A 93 3.18 -19.10 -6.12
C ARG A 93 2.96 -18.51 -4.72
N VAL A 94 2.80 -19.34 -3.70
CA VAL A 94 2.60 -18.86 -2.31
C VAL A 94 3.89 -18.23 -1.78
N ARG A 95 5.03 -18.88 -2.00
CA ARG A 95 6.34 -18.33 -1.64
C ARG A 95 6.64 -17.03 -2.37
N ALA A 96 6.34 -16.97 -3.66
CA ALA A 96 6.50 -15.76 -4.47
C ALA A 96 5.63 -14.61 -3.96
N ALA A 97 4.36 -14.89 -3.62
CA ALA A 97 3.42 -13.92 -3.05
C ALA A 97 3.94 -13.33 -1.73
N VAL A 98 4.40 -14.18 -0.81
CA VAL A 98 4.97 -13.76 0.48
C VAL A 98 6.23 -12.91 0.27
N ARG A 99 7.12 -13.31 -0.63
CA ARG A 99 8.35 -12.57 -0.97
C ARG A 99 8.04 -11.19 -1.57
N LEU A 100 7.10 -11.11 -2.52
CA LEU A 100 6.68 -9.85 -3.13
C LEU A 100 6.05 -8.92 -2.10
N LEU A 101 5.22 -9.44 -1.20
CA LEU A 101 4.62 -8.67 -0.13
C LEU A 101 5.70 -8.13 0.83
N TRP A 102 6.70 -8.95 1.20
CA TRP A 102 7.83 -8.50 2.01
C TRP A 102 8.62 -7.36 1.34
N GLN A 103 8.90 -7.47 0.05
CA GLN A 103 9.57 -6.42 -0.72
C GLN A 103 8.77 -5.12 -0.73
N ILE A 104 7.45 -5.18 -0.71
CA ILE A 104 6.58 -4.00 -0.60
C ILE A 104 6.63 -3.43 0.82
N MET A 105 6.51 -4.27 1.86
CA MET A 105 6.50 -3.85 3.27
C MET A 105 7.79 -3.16 3.70
N THR A 106 8.92 -3.52 3.09
CA THR A 106 10.23 -2.92 3.38
C THR A 106 10.57 -1.71 2.50
N ARG A 107 9.68 -1.28 1.59
CA ARG A 107 9.88 -0.04 0.82
C ARG A 107 9.89 1.19 1.73
N PRO A 108 10.84 2.12 1.56
CA PRO A 108 10.86 3.37 2.35
C PRO A 108 9.53 4.16 2.29
N THR A 109 8.82 4.09 1.18
CA THR A 109 7.51 4.74 1.01
C THR A 109 6.45 4.18 1.95
N LEU A 110 6.42 2.87 2.16
CA LEU A 110 5.46 2.25 3.07
C LEU A 110 5.87 2.42 4.54
N GLN A 111 7.17 2.40 4.83
CA GLN A 111 7.69 2.71 6.16
C GLN A 111 7.33 4.14 6.60
N ALA A 112 7.41 5.12 5.70
CA ALA A 112 6.95 6.48 5.96
C ALA A 112 5.43 6.56 6.23
N VAL A 113 4.62 5.70 5.62
CA VAL A 113 3.19 5.59 5.94
C VAL A 113 2.97 5.00 7.34
N PHE A 114 3.77 4.03 7.77
CA PHE A 114 3.67 3.49 9.14
C PHE A 114 4.03 4.54 10.20
N GLU A 115 5.03 5.39 9.95
CA GLU A 115 5.33 6.56 10.79
C GLU A 115 4.11 7.50 10.88
N LEU A 116 3.49 7.80 9.74
CA LEU A 116 2.30 8.64 9.66
C LEU A 116 1.12 8.05 10.44
N MET A 117 0.90 6.75 10.34
CA MET A 117 -0.14 6.04 11.13
C MET A 117 0.15 6.13 12.64
N GLY A 118 1.41 5.93 13.04
CA GLY A 118 1.84 6.08 14.43
C GLY A 118 1.58 7.49 14.97
N ALA A 119 1.81 8.53 14.16
CA ALA A 119 1.53 9.92 14.53
C ALA A 119 0.03 10.19 14.75
N GLY A 120 -0.85 9.49 14.05
CA GLY A 120 -2.30 9.56 14.24
C GLY A 120 -2.75 9.19 15.66
N ARG A 121 -1.92 8.51 16.45
CA ARG A 121 -2.19 8.24 17.88
C ARG A 121 -2.32 9.53 18.69
N CYS A 122 -1.52 10.54 18.38
CA CYS A 122 -1.47 11.81 19.09
C CYS A 122 -2.19 12.95 18.33
N ASP A 123 -2.62 12.72 17.11
CA ASP A 123 -3.30 13.69 16.26
C ASP A 123 -4.67 13.16 15.82
N PRO A 124 -5.77 13.56 16.50
CA PRO A 124 -7.12 13.09 16.16
C PRO A 124 -7.60 13.53 14.78
N ALA A 125 -7.13 14.66 14.24
CA ALA A 125 -7.51 15.13 12.91
C ALA A 125 -6.85 14.28 11.83
N LEU A 126 -5.56 14.04 11.94
CA LEU A 126 -4.82 13.13 11.08
C LEU A 126 -5.39 11.71 11.14
N ARG A 127 -5.67 11.19 12.34
CA ARG A 127 -6.29 9.87 12.52
C ARG A 127 -7.59 9.74 11.73
N ARG A 128 -8.52 10.69 11.87
CA ARG A 128 -9.78 10.69 11.12
C ARG A 128 -9.56 10.74 9.60
N ALA A 129 -8.60 11.53 9.14
CA ALA A 129 -8.28 11.62 7.71
C ALA A 129 -7.76 10.28 7.16
N LEU A 130 -6.97 9.54 7.93
CA LEU A 130 -6.39 8.26 7.53
C LEU A 130 -7.35 7.08 7.68
N GLU A 131 -8.31 7.13 8.60
CA GLU A 131 -9.24 6.03 8.91
C GLU A 131 -10.01 5.57 7.66
N ALA A 132 -10.62 6.50 6.92
CA ALA A 132 -11.34 6.19 5.69
C ALA A 132 -10.42 5.58 4.60
N VAL A 133 -9.16 6.01 4.53
CA VAL A 133 -8.16 5.44 3.62
C VAL A 133 -7.81 4.01 4.01
N GLN A 134 -7.64 3.75 5.31
CA GLN A 134 -7.34 2.41 5.83
C GLN A 134 -8.47 1.41 5.58
N ILE A 135 -9.73 1.82 5.81
CA ILE A 135 -10.89 0.98 5.54
C ILE A 135 -10.90 0.57 4.06
N ARG A 136 -10.82 1.55 3.15
CA ARG A 136 -10.79 1.26 1.70
C ARG A 136 -9.58 0.42 1.28
N HIS A 137 -8.42 0.65 1.88
CA HIS A 137 -7.23 -0.15 1.58
C HIS A 137 -7.41 -1.61 1.98
N ARG A 138 -7.98 -1.88 3.17
CA ARG A 138 -8.29 -3.24 3.63
C ARG A 138 -9.26 -3.95 2.67
N GLU A 139 -10.34 -3.27 2.26
CA GLU A 139 -11.29 -3.79 1.28
C GLU A 139 -10.61 -4.14 -0.05
N ASN A 140 -9.76 -3.23 -0.55
CA ASN A 140 -9.00 -3.44 -1.79
C ASN A 140 -8.00 -4.58 -1.69
N LEU A 141 -7.34 -4.75 -0.54
CA LEU A 141 -6.42 -5.88 -0.29
C LEU A 141 -7.16 -7.20 -0.27
N SER A 142 -8.29 -7.27 0.45
CA SER A 142 -9.13 -8.46 0.50
C SER A 142 -9.64 -8.85 -0.88
N ALA A 143 -10.17 -7.90 -1.64
CA ALA A 143 -10.62 -8.12 -3.01
C ALA A 143 -9.47 -8.62 -3.92
N ALA A 144 -8.29 -7.98 -3.84
CA ALA A 144 -7.12 -8.38 -4.62
C ALA A 144 -6.62 -9.77 -4.25
N ALA A 145 -6.62 -10.11 -2.95
CA ALA A 145 -6.19 -11.42 -2.49
C ALA A 145 -7.12 -12.54 -2.97
N ARG A 146 -8.44 -12.33 -2.93
CA ARG A 146 -9.42 -13.30 -3.46
C ARG A 146 -9.31 -13.48 -4.98
N GLU A 147 -9.07 -12.39 -5.71
CA GLU A 147 -8.82 -12.45 -7.16
C GLU A 147 -7.58 -13.27 -7.50
N LEU A 148 -6.50 -13.09 -6.73
CA LEU A 148 -5.22 -13.74 -6.96
C LEU A 148 -5.18 -15.21 -6.48
N PHE A 149 -6.04 -15.58 -5.53
CA PHE A 149 -6.15 -16.93 -4.95
C PHE A 149 -7.59 -17.44 -4.94
N PRO A 150 -8.23 -17.60 -6.12
CA PRO A 150 -9.66 -17.95 -6.22
C PRO A 150 -9.99 -19.36 -5.73
N GLN A 151 -8.97 -20.22 -5.54
CA GLN A 151 -9.12 -21.61 -5.11
C GLN A 151 -9.23 -21.78 -3.60
N VAL A 152 -9.14 -20.71 -2.81
CA VAL A 152 -9.20 -20.81 -1.35
C VAL A 152 -10.65 -21.09 -0.94
N PRO A 153 -10.94 -22.29 -0.38
CA PRO A 153 -12.26 -22.58 0.15
C PRO A 153 -12.40 -21.96 1.54
N GLY A 154 -13.59 -21.60 1.91
CA GLY A 154 -13.90 -21.15 3.25
C GLY A 154 -14.77 -19.91 3.28
N ASP A 155 -15.16 -19.55 4.49
CA ASP A 155 -15.88 -18.31 4.73
C ASP A 155 -14.97 -17.13 4.39
N ALA A 156 -15.54 -16.16 3.68
CA ALA A 156 -14.89 -14.90 3.36
C ALA A 156 -14.28 -14.21 4.59
N SER A 157 -14.92 -14.33 5.74
CA SER A 157 -14.49 -13.77 7.02
C SER A 157 -13.21 -14.42 7.55
N GLU A 158 -13.08 -15.75 7.45
CA GLU A 158 -11.89 -16.48 7.88
C GLU A 158 -10.67 -16.12 7.01
N PHE A 159 -10.87 -16.05 5.70
CA PHE A 159 -9.83 -15.62 4.77
C PHE A 159 -9.34 -14.19 5.06
N ASP A 160 -10.26 -13.25 5.29
CA ASP A 160 -9.92 -11.86 5.61
C ASP A 160 -9.18 -11.74 6.94
N ALA A 161 -9.60 -12.48 7.97
CA ALA A 161 -8.91 -12.52 9.25
C ALA A 161 -7.47 -13.05 9.13
N MET A 162 -7.26 -14.09 8.33
CA MET A 162 -5.93 -14.65 8.08
C MET A 162 -5.05 -13.70 7.25
N LEU A 163 -5.62 -13.03 6.25
CA LEU A 163 -4.92 -12.00 5.49
C LEU A 163 -4.47 -10.86 6.41
N ASP A 164 -5.34 -10.39 7.30
CA ASP A 164 -5.02 -9.37 8.31
C ASP A 164 -3.87 -9.83 9.22
N VAL A 165 -3.84 -11.08 9.66
CA VAL A 165 -2.74 -11.62 10.49
C VAL A 165 -1.41 -11.61 9.72
N VAL A 166 -1.40 -12.07 8.47
CA VAL A 166 -0.18 -12.10 7.63
C VAL A 166 0.33 -10.68 7.39
N ILE A 167 -0.55 -9.75 7.01
CA ILE A 167 -0.20 -8.34 6.79
C ILE A 167 0.35 -7.70 8.07
N SER A 168 -0.31 -7.90 9.21
CA SER A 168 0.11 -7.35 10.51
C SER A 168 1.46 -7.92 10.96
N ALA A 169 1.69 -9.22 10.78
CA ALA A 169 2.98 -9.85 11.10
C ALA A 169 4.12 -9.29 10.23
N MET A 170 3.87 -9.11 8.91
CA MET A 170 4.85 -8.50 8.00
C MET A 170 5.11 -7.04 8.33
N GLN A 171 4.06 -6.27 8.66
CA GLN A 171 4.19 -4.88 9.07
C GLN A 171 5.04 -4.75 10.33
N GLY A 172 4.76 -5.53 11.37
CA GLY A 172 5.55 -5.53 12.60
C GLY A 172 7.01 -5.92 12.35
N ALA A 173 7.25 -6.95 11.53
CA ALA A 173 8.60 -7.38 11.17
C ALA A 173 9.36 -6.29 10.37
N SER A 174 8.69 -5.59 9.44
CA SER A 174 9.31 -4.52 8.64
C SER A 174 9.67 -3.29 9.49
N LEU A 175 8.86 -2.96 10.49
CA LEU A 175 9.18 -1.91 11.46
C LEU A 175 10.38 -2.29 12.34
N GLY A 176 10.46 -3.54 12.80
CA GLY A 176 11.62 -4.04 13.53
C GLY A 176 12.91 -3.97 12.70
N ALA A 177 12.83 -4.24 11.41
CA ALA A 177 13.97 -4.19 10.49
C ALA A 177 14.55 -2.77 10.28
N LEU A 178 13.78 -1.70 10.59
CA LEU A 178 14.31 -0.33 10.58
C LEU A 178 15.41 -0.10 11.61
N VAL A 179 15.37 -0.83 12.73
CA VAL A 179 16.33 -0.68 13.83
C VAL A 179 17.36 -1.80 13.82
N LEU A 180 16.92 -3.01 13.54
CA LEU A 180 17.76 -4.20 13.51
C LEU A 180 17.54 -4.96 12.20
N SER A 181 18.45 -4.77 11.25
CA SER A 181 18.48 -5.53 10.00
C SER A 181 19.29 -6.81 10.20
N ASP A 182 18.62 -7.96 10.11
CA ASP A 182 19.23 -9.29 10.15
C ASP A 182 18.67 -10.17 9.03
N PRO A 183 19.40 -10.30 7.90
CA PRO A 183 18.97 -11.09 6.76
C PRO A 183 18.63 -12.55 7.10
N ALA A 184 19.33 -13.15 8.09
CA ALA A 184 19.04 -14.51 8.52
C ALA A 184 17.70 -14.61 9.26
N SER A 185 17.38 -13.63 10.10
CA SER A 185 16.07 -13.53 10.74
C SER A 185 14.96 -13.26 9.73
N ASP A 186 15.20 -12.43 8.73
CA ASP A 186 14.22 -12.15 7.68
C ASP A 186 13.92 -13.42 6.85
N ALA A 187 14.95 -14.20 6.49
CA ALA A 187 14.76 -15.48 5.82
C ALA A 187 13.90 -16.45 6.64
N ARG A 188 14.18 -16.59 7.95
CA ARG A 188 13.37 -17.45 8.85
C ARG A 188 11.93 -16.97 8.98
N ARG A 189 11.70 -15.65 9.08
CA ARG A 189 10.36 -15.04 9.12
C ARG A 189 9.59 -15.33 7.84
N LEU A 190 10.23 -15.17 6.68
CA LEU A 190 9.60 -15.44 5.38
C LEU A 190 9.24 -16.92 5.22
N GLU A 191 10.07 -17.85 5.69
CA GLU A 191 9.74 -19.27 5.72
C GLU A 191 8.53 -19.57 6.62
N ALA A 192 8.50 -19.00 7.83
CA ALA A 192 7.38 -19.15 8.75
C ALA A 192 6.06 -18.57 8.19
N LEU A 193 6.13 -17.37 7.60
CA LEU A 193 4.99 -16.72 6.95
C LEU A 193 4.53 -17.50 5.71
N THR A 194 5.45 -18.07 4.94
CA THR A 194 5.12 -18.95 3.81
C THR A 194 4.42 -20.22 4.29
N ALA A 195 4.88 -20.84 5.39
CA ALA A 195 4.23 -22.00 5.98
C ALA A 195 2.81 -21.67 6.50
N LEU A 196 2.65 -20.50 7.14
CA LEU A 196 1.34 -20.01 7.58
C LEU A 196 0.41 -19.75 6.38
N ALA A 197 0.88 -19.05 5.37
CA ALA A 197 0.11 -18.77 4.16
C ALA A 197 -0.31 -20.06 3.44
N ARG A 198 0.57 -21.08 3.38
CA ARG A 198 0.23 -22.40 2.81
C ARG A 198 -0.87 -23.12 3.58
N ARG A 199 -0.90 -23.03 4.91
CA ARG A 199 -2.00 -23.64 5.69
C ARG A 199 -3.33 -23.02 5.33
N VAL A 200 -3.37 -21.72 5.11
CA VAL A 200 -4.59 -20.99 4.76
C VAL A 200 -4.97 -21.18 3.29
N LEU A 201 -3.98 -21.11 2.40
CA LEU A 201 -4.18 -21.16 0.95
C LEU A 201 -4.01 -22.57 0.36
N GLY A 202 -3.26 -23.44 1.00
CA GLY A 202 -2.68 -24.63 0.40
C GLY A 202 -3.25 -25.99 0.84
N GLU A 203 -4.03 -26.06 1.91
CA GLU A 203 -4.82 -27.28 2.17
C GLU A 203 -5.89 -27.50 1.09
N ALA A 204 -6.27 -26.46 0.39
CA ALA A 204 -7.15 -26.51 -0.77
C ALA A 204 -6.51 -27.05 -2.05
N ALA A 205 -5.21 -26.84 -2.27
CA ALA A 205 -4.52 -27.31 -3.47
C ALA A 205 -4.18 -28.80 -3.44
N LYS A 206 -4.01 -29.40 -2.25
CA LYS A 206 -3.68 -30.84 -2.10
C LYS A 206 -4.88 -31.77 -2.13
N LYS A 207 -6.11 -31.29 -2.01
CA LYS A 207 -7.34 -32.12 -2.03
C LYS A 207 -7.90 -32.42 -3.43
N LYS A 208 -7.24 -31.98 -4.50
CA LYS A 208 -7.65 -32.20 -5.91
C LYS A 208 -6.66 -33.00 -6.75
N SER A 209 -5.73 -33.74 -6.12
CA SER A 209 -4.90 -34.76 -6.81
C SER A 209 -5.31 -36.15 -6.44
#